data_00db4951437236d457aede75fff38820
#
_entry.id   00db4951437236d457aede75fff38820
#
_cell.length_a   1.000
_cell.length_b   1.000
_cell.length_c   1.000
_cell.angle_alpha   90.00
_cell.angle_beta   90.00
_cell.angle_gamma   90.00
#
_symmetry.space_group_name_H-M   'P 1'
#
loop_
_entity.id
_entity.type
_entity.pdbx_description
1 polymer ?
#
loop_
_entity_poly.entity_id
_entity_poly.type
_entity_poly.pdbx_seq_one_letter_code
_entity_poly.pdbx_strand_id
1 'polypeptide(L)'
;MFSNTSSSGTLDASGLHLPYCSGVYCYGNLFRTNTALTIAPKELPATTLTKQCYQGMFYNCTNLVTGPEVIAATTVDDQSFRIMFSGCSNLPSTPRFEIKALEGEDNCYNMFYNCTSLTDINCTLPATTLTEMCYRGMFNGCT
;
A
#
# COMPACT_ATOMS: atom_id res chain seq x y z
N MET A 1 -11.66 2.78 -12.18
CA MET A 1 -11.70 2.56 -10.72
C MET A 1 -12.23 1.15 -10.47
N PHE A 2 -11.42 0.24 -9.91
CA PHE A 2 -11.80 -1.16 -9.65
C PHE A 2 -12.41 -1.36 -8.26
N SER A 3 -12.93 -0.29 -7.67
CA SER A 3 -13.54 -0.31 -6.34
C SER A 3 -14.93 -0.92 -6.39
N ASN A 4 -15.25 -1.73 -5.37
CA ASN A 4 -16.58 -2.26 -5.09
C ASN A 4 -17.15 -3.24 -6.14
N THR A 5 -16.37 -4.24 -6.56
CA THR A 5 -16.91 -5.39 -7.28
C THR A 5 -17.18 -6.52 -6.30
N SER A 6 -18.41 -6.61 -5.81
CA SER A 6 -18.92 -7.83 -5.16
C SER A 6 -19.26 -8.88 -6.21
N SER A 7 -18.24 -9.28 -6.99
CA SER A 7 -18.40 -10.39 -7.95
C SER A 7 -17.92 -11.67 -7.30
N SER A 8 -18.58 -12.77 -7.59
CA SER A 8 -18.22 -14.13 -7.14
C SER A 8 -16.91 -14.65 -7.78
N GLY A 9 -16.16 -13.80 -8.47
CA GLY A 9 -14.89 -14.11 -9.12
C GLY A 9 -13.67 -13.65 -8.34
N THR A 10 -12.51 -14.17 -8.70
CA THR A 10 -11.20 -13.70 -8.23
C THR A 10 -10.59 -12.73 -9.24
N LEU A 11 -9.93 -11.67 -8.76
CA LEU A 11 -9.20 -10.74 -9.60
C LEU A 11 -7.70 -10.91 -9.37
N ASP A 12 -7.00 -11.28 -10.43
CA ASP A 12 -5.54 -11.27 -10.50
C ASP A 12 -5.08 -10.02 -11.26
N ALA A 13 -4.40 -9.11 -10.57
CA ALA A 13 -3.87 -7.89 -11.13
C ALA A 13 -2.35 -7.96 -11.37
N SER A 14 -1.71 -9.15 -11.29
CA SER A 14 -0.25 -9.30 -11.41
C SER A 14 0.30 -8.78 -12.74
N GLY A 15 -0.48 -8.84 -13.80
CA GLY A 15 -0.14 -8.32 -15.14
C GLY A 15 -0.45 -6.83 -15.33
N LEU A 16 -1.02 -6.14 -14.33
CA LEU A 16 -1.32 -4.72 -14.47
C LEU A 16 -0.04 -3.90 -14.31
N HIS A 17 0.31 -3.19 -15.37
CA HIS A 17 1.42 -2.24 -15.38
C HIS A 17 0.89 -0.85 -15.02
N LEU A 18 1.43 -0.25 -13.94
CA LEU A 18 1.10 1.10 -13.51
C LEU A 18 2.22 2.04 -13.94
N PRO A 19 2.01 2.89 -14.95
CA PRO A 19 3.03 3.83 -15.41
C PRO A 19 3.34 4.88 -14.33
N TYR A 20 4.42 5.63 -14.55
CA TYR A 20 4.79 6.76 -13.70
C TYR A 20 3.62 7.75 -13.55
N CYS A 21 3.41 8.20 -12.34
CA CYS A 21 2.35 9.12 -11.98
C CYS A 21 2.94 10.39 -11.36
N SER A 22 2.59 11.54 -11.93
CA SER A 22 3.01 12.86 -11.43
C SER A 22 1.90 13.67 -10.78
N GLY A 23 0.68 13.13 -10.74
CA GLY A 23 -0.49 13.82 -10.18
C GLY A 23 -0.73 13.49 -8.71
N VAL A 24 -1.31 14.44 -7.98
CA VAL A 24 -1.83 14.18 -6.62
C VAL A 24 -2.91 13.11 -6.68
N TYR A 25 -2.90 12.16 -5.73
CA TYR A 25 -3.91 11.11 -5.58
C TYR A 25 -4.02 10.14 -6.79
N CYS A 26 -2.96 9.98 -7.55
CA CYS A 26 -2.95 9.34 -8.87
C CYS A 26 -3.49 7.90 -8.86
N TYR A 27 -3.03 7.07 -7.95
CA TYR A 27 -3.52 5.70 -7.74
C TYR A 27 -4.23 5.55 -6.39
N GLY A 28 -4.60 6.67 -5.77
CA GLY A 28 -5.35 6.67 -4.52
C GLY A 28 -6.64 5.88 -4.67
N ASN A 29 -6.89 4.95 -3.75
CA ASN A 29 -8.08 4.10 -3.71
C ASN A 29 -8.35 3.23 -4.96
N LEU A 30 -7.34 2.94 -5.80
CA LEU A 30 -7.52 2.22 -7.07
C LEU A 30 -8.30 0.90 -6.90
N PHE A 31 -7.95 0.09 -5.88
CA PHE A 31 -8.58 -1.18 -5.56
C PHE A 31 -9.36 -1.16 -4.23
N ARG A 32 -9.62 0.04 -3.66
CA ARG A 32 -10.27 0.16 -2.36
C ARG A 32 -11.52 -0.72 -2.24
N THR A 33 -11.61 -1.50 -1.16
CA THR A 33 -12.72 -2.42 -0.83
C THR A 33 -13.03 -3.48 -1.91
N ASN A 34 -12.07 -3.79 -2.75
CA ASN A 34 -12.23 -4.83 -3.76
C ASN A 34 -11.97 -6.21 -3.14
N THR A 35 -13.03 -6.89 -2.74
CA THR A 35 -12.94 -8.24 -2.14
C THR A 35 -12.68 -9.34 -3.17
N ALA A 36 -12.77 -9.06 -4.46
CA ALA A 36 -12.39 -10.02 -5.52
C ALA A 36 -10.87 -10.03 -5.75
N LEU A 37 -10.14 -8.96 -5.36
CA LEU A 37 -8.70 -8.86 -5.58
C LEU A 37 -7.95 -9.86 -4.69
N THR A 38 -7.27 -10.82 -5.32
CA THR A 38 -6.43 -11.83 -4.64
C THR A 38 -4.94 -11.61 -4.86
N ILE A 39 -4.56 -11.06 -6.02
CA ILE A 39 -3.16 -10.79 -6.39
C ILE A 39 -3.06 -9.34 -6.85
N ALA A 40 -2.19 -8.57 -6.21
CA ALA A 40 -1.90 -7.19 -6.57
C ALA A 40 -0.99 -7.10 -7.81
N PRO A 41 -0.81 -5.90 -8.41
CA PRO A 41 0.27 -5.66 -9.37
C PRO A 41 1.60 -6.08 -8.76
N LYS A 42 2.45 -6.75 -9.55
CA LYS A 42 3.71 -7.33 -9.09
C LYS A 42 4.65 -6.29 -8.48
N GLU A 43 4.68 -5.09 -9.07
CA GLU A 43 5.52 -3.99 -8.63
C GLU A 43 4.79 -2.65 -8.73
N LEU A 44 5.20 -1.71 -7.88
CA LEU A 44 4.81 -0.30 -7.95
C LEU A 44 6.06 0.51 -8.29
N PRO A 45 6.30 0.80 -9.58
CA PRO A 45 7.60 1.21 -10.08
C PRO A 45 7.91 2.70 -9.89
N ALA A 46 6.94 3.52 -9.48
CA ALA A 46 7.17 4.95 -9.28
C ALA A 46 8.20 5.20 -8.16
N THR A 47 9.30 5.90 -8.49
CA THR A 47 10.38 6.19 -7.55
C THR A 47 10.17 7.45 -6.72
N THR A 48 9.36 8.38 -7.23
CA THR A 48 8.96 9.60 -6.52
C THR A 48 7.44 9.65 -6.45
N LEU A 49 6.91 9.72 -5.26
CA LEU A 49 5.47 9.82 -5.01
C LEU A 49 5.10 11.24 -4.63
N THR A 50 4.10 11.75 -5.31
CA THR A 50 3.42 13.00 -4.96
C THR A 50 2.38 12.73 -3.87
N LYS A 51 1.84 13.81 -3.31
CA LYS A 51 0.83 13.76 -2.23
C LYS A 51 -0.27 12.73 -2.52
N GLN A 52 -0.51 11.82 -1.54
CA GLN A 52 -1.59 10.84 -1.55
C GLN A 52 -1.56 9.82 -2.72
N CYS A 53 -0.42 9.65 -3.39
CA CYS A 53 -0.35 8.88 -4.65
C CYS A 53 -0.88 7.44 -4.52
N TYR A 54 -0.57 6.71 -3.46
CA TYR A 54 -1.04 5.35 -3.18
C TYR A 54 -1.96 5.26 -1.95
N GLN A 55 -2.49 6.40 -1.47
CA GLN A 55 -3.37 6.42 -0.29
C GLN A 55 -4.53 5.43 -0.45
N GLY A 56 -4.67 4.51 0.50
CA GLY A 56 -5.77 3.54 0.53
C GLY A 56 -5.89 2.64 -0.70
N MET A 57 -4.83 2.50 -1.50
CA MET A 57 -4.88 1.77 -2.78
C MET A 57 -5.50 0.38 -2.65
N PHE A 58 -5.16 -0.35 -1.59
CA PHE A 58 -5.65 -1.70 -1.29
C PHE A 58 -6.49 -1.75 0.00
N TYR A 59 -6.99 -0.61 0.49
CA TYR A 59 -7.76 -0.55 1.73
C TYR A 59 -8.94 -1.55 1.71
N ASN A 60 -9.02 -2.41 2.76
CA ASN A 60 -10.05 -3.44 2.89
C ASN A 60 -10.17 -4.42 1.70
N CYS A 61 -9.08 -4.69 1.00
CA CYS A 61 -8.99 -5.84 0.08
C CYS A 61 -8.79 -7.11 0.90
N THR A 62 -9.86 -7.59 1.55
CA THR A 62 -9.79 -8.66 2.57
C THR A 62 -9.29 -9.99 2.02
N ASN A 63 -9.45 -10.26 0.72
CA ASN A 63 -9.00 -11.49 0.07
C ASN A 63 -7.64 -11.37 -0.62
N LEU A 64 -6.93 -10.24 -0.44
CA LEU A 64 -5.59 -10.05 -0.99
C LEU A 64 -4.60 -10.98 -0.28
N VAL A 65 -4.08 -11.98 -1.00
CA VAL A 65 -3.11 -12.96 -0.50
C VAL A 65 -1.70 -12.74 -1.05
N THR A 66 -1.58 -11.99 -2.17
CA THR A 66 -0.28 -11.63 -2.76
C THR A 66 -0.24 -10.13 -2.99
N GLY A 67 0.52 -9.43 -2.17
CA GLY A 67 0.82 -8.00 -2.33
C GLY A 67 1.88 -7.76 -3.41
N PRO A 68 2.22 -6.50 -3.72
CA PRO A 68 3.38 -6.19 -4.56
C PRO A 68 4.66 -6.76 -3.94
N GLU A 69 5.58 -7.24 -4.77
CA GLU A 69 6.91 -7.69 -4.30
C GLU A 69 7.75 -6.48 -3.85
N VAL A 70 7.69 -5.39 -4.62
CA VAL A 70 8.48 -4.18 -4.41
C VAL A 70 7.63 -2.92 -4.58
N ILE A 71 7.82 -1.98 -3.67
CA ILE A 71 7.43 -0.59 -3.82
C ILE A 71 8.72 0.22 -4.01
N ALA A 72 8.98 0.64 -5.25
CA ALA A 72 10.25 1.25 -5.66
C ALA A 72 10.40 2.72 -5.23
N ALA A 73 9.43 3.27 -4.52
CA ALA A 73 9.46 4.66 -4.08
C ALA A 73 10.63 4.95 -3.15
N THR A 74 11.47 5.90 -3.52
CA THR A 74 12.61 6.39 -2.74
C THR A 74 12.31 7.72 -2.05
N THR A 75 11.47 8.56 -2.68
CA THR A 75 11.00 9.84 -2.14
C THR A 75 9.47 9.81 -2.05
N VAL A 76 8.93 10.12 -0.89
CA VAL A 76 7.51 9.95 -0.57
C VAL A 76 6.98 11.23 0.06
N ASP A 77 6.03 11.86 -0.63
CA ASP A 77 5.34 13.07 -0.16
C ASP A 77 4.12 12.71 0.71
N ASP A 78 3.51 13.70 1.28
CA ASP A 78 2.43 13.70 2.26
C ASP A 78 1.35 12.61 2.03
N GLN A 79 1.09 11.78 3.03
CA GLN A 79 0.05 10.75 3.06
C GLN A 79 0.11 9.68 1.95
N SER A 80 1.25 9.52 1.25
CA SER A 80 1.28 8.68 0.04
C SER A 80 0.98 7.21 0.30
N PHE A 81 1.33 6.66 1.45
CA PHE A 81 1.00 5.26 1.84
C PHE A 81 -0.03 5.17 2.96
N ARG A 82 -0.67 6.28 3.32
CA ARG A 82 -1.66 6.29 4.39
C ARG A 82 -2.73 5.24 4.14
N ILE A 83 -2.95 4.34 5.13
CA ILE A 83 -3.93 3.24 5.09
C ILE A 83 -3.86 2.33 3.85
N MET A 84 -2.69 2.25 3.19
CA MET A 84 -2.59 1.60 1.87
C MET A 84 -3.06 0.15 1.88
N PHE A 85 -2.68 -0.66 2.87
CA PHE A 85 -3.06 -2.06 3.05
C PHE A 85 -3.96 -2.30 4.27
N SER A 86 -4.44 -1.23 4.90
CA SER A 86 -5.28 -1.35 6.10
C SER A 86 -6.49 -2.25 5.84
N GLY A 87 -6.68 -3.27 6.70
CA GLY A 87 -7.78 -4.23 6.58
C GLY A 87 -7.56 -5.34 5.53
N CYS A 88 -6.36 -5.49 4.97
CA CYS A 88 -6.01 -6.65 4.13
C CYS A 88 -5.76 -7.87 5.02
N SER A 89 -6.85 -8.45 5.55
CA SER A 89 -6.79 -9.48 6.61
C SER A 89 -6.12 -10.79 6.19
N ASN A 90 -6.05 -11.09 4.89
CA ASN A 90 -5.40 -12.29 4.36
C ASN A 90 -4.00 -12.06 3.79
N LEU A 91 -3.45 -10.84 3.91
CA LEU A 91 -2.10 -10.52 3.44
C LEU A 91 -1.04 -11.09 4.39
N PRO A 92 -0.19 -12.06 3.97
CA PRO A 92 0.74 -12.75 4.87
C PRO A 92 2.07 -12.01 5.07
N SER A 93 2.47 -11.16 4.11
CA SER A 93 3.77 -10.49 4.11
C SER A 93 3.71 -9.05 3.61
N THR A 94 4.65 -8.23 4.09
CA THR A 94 4.81 -6.86 3.56
C THR A 94 5.58 -6.86 2.24
N PRO A 95 5.35 -5.88 1.35
CA PRO A 95 6.25 -5.57 0.25
C PRO A 95 7.64 -5.18 0.77
N ARG A 96 8.66 -5.29 -0.09
CA ARG A 96 9.94 -4.63 0.14
C ARG A 96 9.83 -3.15 -0.19
N PHE A 97 10.34 -2.29 0.69
CA PHE A 97 10.39 -0.83 0.49
C PHE A 97 11.81 -0.36 0.18
N GLU A 98 11.91 0.67 -0.66
CA GLU A 98 13.17 1.33 -0.99
C GLU A 98 13.19 2.81 -0.53
N ILE A 99 12.29 3.19 0.39
CA ILE A 99 12.11 4.55 0.88
C ILE A 99 13.41 5.06 1.52
N LYS A 100 13.89 6.21 1.06
CA LYS A 100 15.06 6.92 1.63
C LYS A 100 14.66 8.18 2.40
N ALA A 101 13.59 8.83 1.96
CA ALA A 101 13.07 10.05 2.56
C ALA A 101 11.55 10.01 2.65
N LEU A 102 11.02 10.40 3.82
CA LEU A 102 9.62 10.68 4.03
C LEU A 102 9.47 12.21 4.13
N GLU A 103 8.81 12.81 3.17
CA GLU A 103 8.48 14.22 3.13
C GLU A 103 6.99 14.38 3.43
N GLY A 104 6.61 15.42 4.17
CA GLY A 104 5.21 15.59 4.60
C GLY A 104 4.81 14.67 5.77
N GLU A 105 3.54 14.68 6.13
CA GLU A 105 3.00 14.03 7.33
C GLU A 105 2.26 12.74 6.98
N ASP A 106 1.95 11.91 8.00
CA ASP A 106 1.08 10.73 7.89
C ASP A 106 1.49 9.69 6.82
N ASN A 107 2.72 9.67 6.34
CA ASN A 107 3.10 8.88 5.15
C ASN A 107 2.71 7.39 5.26
N CYS A 108 3.09 6.71 6.33
CA CYS A 108 2.76 5.30 6.56
C CYS A 108 1.73 5.10 7.68
N TYR A 109 0.93 6.16 7.98
CA TYR A 109 -0.10 6.09 9.02
C TYR A 109 -1.06 4.92 8.77
N ASN A 110 -1.17 4.01 9.77
CA ASN A 110 -2.04 2.83 9.71
C ASN A 110 -1.87 1.98 8.42
N MET A 111 -0.68 1.97 7.82
CA MET A 111 -0.46 1.35 6.50
C MET A 111 -0.88 -0.12 6.46
N PHE A 112 -0.59 -0.92 7.50
CA PHE A 112 -0.96 -2.33 7.65
C PHE A 112 -1.91 -2.56 8.84
N TYR A 113 -2.67 -1.54 9.23
CA TYR A 113 -3.63 -1.65 10.33
C TYR A 113 -4.62 -2.81 10.10
N ASN A 114 -4.81 -3.70 11.10
CA ASN A 114 -5.69 -4.87 11.01
C ASN A 114 -5.35 -5.86 9.87
N CYS A 115 -4.09 -5.98 9.48
CA CYS A 115 -3.62 -7.09 8.63
C CYS A 115 -3.39 -8.32 9.50
N THR A 116 -4.47 -9.03 9.83
CA THR A 116 -4.47 -10.10 10.87
C THR A 116 -3.72 -11.36 10.48
N SER A 117 -3.42 -11.59 9.20
CA SER A 117 -2.59 -12.70 8.72
C SER A 117 -1.13 -12.30 8.47
N LEU A 118 -0.74 -11.06 8.80
CA LEU A 118 0.59 -10.56 8.52
C LEU A 118 1.61 -11.15 9.52
N THR A 119 2.40 -12.13 9.07
CA THR A 119 3.39 -12.83 9.89
C THR A 119 4.83 -12.56 9.44
N ASP A 120 5.01 -12.07 8.20
CA ASP A 120 6.32 -11.86 7.61
C ASP A 120 6.53 -10.39 7.24
N ILE A 121 7.46 -9.74 7.95
CA ILE A 121 7.78 -8.33 7.74
C ILE A 121 9.08 -8.23 6.95
N ASN A 122 8.97 -8.16 5.62
CA ASN A 122 10.08 -8.07 4.68
C ASN A 122 10.54 -6.63 4.39
N CYS A 123 9.97 -5.65 5.08
CA CYS A 123 10.34 -4.25 4.89
C CYS A 123 11.37 -3.80 5.94
N THR A 124 12.28 -2.93 5.53
CA THR A 124 13.07 -2.08 6.42
C THR A 124 12.45 -0.69 6.45
N LEU A 125 12.67 0.04 7.54
CA LEU A 125 12.26 1.43 7.68
C LEU A 125 13.50 2.32 7.60
N PRO A 126 14.06 2.53 6.39
CA PRO A 126 15.39 3.10 6.20
C PRO A 126 15.41 4.64 6.27
N ALA A 127 14.27 5.29 6.39
CA ALA A 127 14.19 6.74 6.43
C ALA A 127 14.97 7.30 7.62
N THR A 128 15.92 8.21 7.36
CA THR A 128 16.74 8.87 8.38
C THR A 128 16.11 10.15 8.91
N THR A 129 15.16 10.72 8.18
CA THR A 129 14.37 11.87 8.61
C THR A 129 12.91 11.44 8.77
N LEU A 130 12.36 11.64 9.96
CA LEU A 130 10.98 11.28 10.30
C LEU A 130 10.16 12.54 10.47
N THR A 131 9.00 12.53 9.85
CA THR A 131 7.99 13.60 9.96
C THR A 131 6.87 13.21 10.91
N GLU A 132 5.94 14.11 11.18
CA GLU A 132 4.85 13.87 12.13
C GLU A 132 4.00 12.66 11.70
N MET A 133 3.72 11.78 12.66
CA MET A 133 2.88 10.57 12.53
C MET A 133 3.28 9.60 11.40
N CYS A 134 4.49 9.73 10.82
CA CYS A 134 4.89 8.97 9.62
C CYS A 134 4.72 7.46 9.72
N TYR A 135 4.91 6.85 10.91
CA TYR A 135 4.71 5.40 11.14
C TYR A 135 3.64 5.09 12.18
N ARG A 136 2.82 6.07 12.56
CA ARG A 136 1.82 5.89 13.61
C ARG A 136 0.84 4.76 13.26
N GLY A 137 0.71 3.78 14.18
CA GLY A 137 -0.22 2.67 14.06
C GLY A 137 0.03 1.71 12.89
N MET A 138 1.24 1.79 12.26
CA MET A 138 1.54 1.08 11.01
C MET A 138 1.18 -0.40 11.06
N PHE A 139 1.43 -1.10 12.17
CA PHE A 139 1.16 -2.53 12.36
C PHE A 139 0.14 -2.81 13.48
N ASN A 140 -0.65 -1.82 13.88
CA ASN A 140 -1.65 -2.00 14.93
C ASN A 140 -2.72 -3.00 14.46
N GLY A 141 -3.01 -4.02 15.30
CA GLY A 141 -3.97 -5.07 14.97
C GLY A 141 -3.45 -6.18 14.05
N CYS A 142 -2.13 -6.22 13.75
CA CYS A 142 -1.46 -7.38 13.19
C CYS A 142 -1.21 -8.38 14.34
N THR A 143 -1.63 -9.66 14.18
CA THR A 143 -1.58 -10.67 15.26
C THR A 143 -0.92 -11.94 14.81
#